data_f44555bd859e9bfe011af85a92d64179
#
_entry.id   f44555bd859e9bfe011af85a92d64179
#
_cell.length_a   1.000
_cell.length_b   1.000
_cell.length_c   1.000
_cell.angle_alpha   90.00
_cell.angle_beta   90.00
_cell.angle_gamma   90.00
#
_symmetry.space_group_name_H-M   'P 1'
#
loop_
_entity.id
_entity.type
_entity.pdbx_description
1 polymer ?
#
loop_
_entity_poly.entity_id
_entity_poly.type
_entity_poly.pdbx_seq_one_letter_code
_entity_poly.pdbx_strand_id
1 'polypeptide(L)'
;MIMIDYKGDLQKIRTAVTCANSLLHDPKFYQMIKEQEKFDMADIPPYEIAHLIQNTDITMRVIMYIASPRVHGYDDQFNTDLIHINVFRSDWTISGIVNSLIHQTVHAVNDIHKDCAFSHGYGEGEWQENTAPYRIAAIAEEMLTGKPGRTDMIHDDAPESLAID
;
A
#
# COMPACT_ATOMS: atom_id res chain seq x y z
N MET A 1 -2.57 13.06 -9.73
CA MET A 1 -3.07 12.87 -8.34
C MET A 1 -3.57 11.44 -8.18
N ILE A 2 -3.13 10.76 -7.14
CA ILE A 2 -3.59 9.38 -6.86
C ILE A 2 -4.98 9.41 -6.24
N MET A 3 -5.88 8.55 -6.76
CA MET A 3 -7.22 8.32 -6.24
C MET A 3 -7.44 6.82 -6.09
N ILE A 4 -7.92 6.38 -4.94
CA ILE A 4 -8.36 5.00 -4.70
C ILE A 4 -9.88 4.96 -4.76
N ASP A 5 -10.46 4.04 -5.55
CA ASP A 5 -11.89 3.89 -5.76
C ASP A 5 -12.37 2.48 -5.40
N TYR A 6 -13.53 2.39 -4.75
CA TYR A 6 -14.17 1.13 -4.41
C TYR A 6 -15.66 1.20 -4.72
N LYS A 7 -16.13 0.37 -5.63
CA LYS A 7 -17.53 0.32 -6.07
C LYS A 7 -18.40 -0.67 -5.29
N GLY A 8 -17.81 -1.50 -4.43
CA GLY A 8 -18.52 -2.50 -3.65
C GLY A 8 -19.30 -1.91 -2.46
N ASP A 9 -20.01 -2.79 -1.71
CA ASP A 9 -20.92 -2.39 -0.65
C ASP A 9 -20.39 -2.56 0.77
N LEU A 10 -19.15 -3.05 0.94
CA LEU A 10 -18.56 -3.22 2.26
C LEU A 10 -18.18 -1.86 2.88
N GLN A 11 -19.00 -1.43 3.84
CA GLN A 11 -18.83 -0.12 4.49
C GLN A 11 -17.45 0.11 5.07
N LYS A 12 -16.83 -0.93 5.62
CA LYS A 12 -15.47 -0.83 6.19
C LYS A 12 -14.41 -0.52 5.12
N ILE A 13 -14.53 -1.12 3.93
CA ILE A 13 -13.65 -0.82 2.79
C ILE A 13 -13.89 0.62 2.32
N ARG A 14 -15.13 1.06 2.19
CA ARG A 14 -15.44 2.46 1.83
C ARG A 14 -14.81 3.44 2.81
N THR A 15 -14.92 3.17 4.11
CA THR A 15 -14.30 4.00 5.15
C THR A 15 -12.78 4.01 5.02
N ALA A 16 -12.14 2.84 4.85
CA ALA A 16 -10.71 2.75 4.69
C ALA A 16 -10.20 3.49 3.42
N VAL A 17 -10.91 3.36 2.31
CA VAL A 17 -10.62 4.10 1.07
C VAL A 17 -10.72 5.61 1.27
N THR A 18 -11.75 6.08 2.00
CA THR A 18 -11.87 7.50 2.34
C THR A 18 -10.68 7.98 3.18
N CYS A 19 -10.28 7.20 4.19
CA CYS A 19 -9.11 7.52 5.02
C CYS A 19 -7.82 7.54 4.19
N ALA A 20 -7.59 6.53 3.34
CA ALA A 20 -6.40 6.44 2.49
C ALA A 20 -6.31 7.65 1.52
N ASN A 21 -7.42 7.99 0.86
CA ASN A 21 -7.47 9.17 0.00
C ASN A 21 -7.21 10.46 0.78
N SER A 22 -7.72 10.60 2.01
CA SER A 22 -7.43 11.76 2.85
C SER A 22 -5.95 11.87 3.19
N LEU A 23 -5.28 10.75 3.50
CA LEU A 23 -3.82 10.73 3.75
C LEU A 23 -3.02 11.10 2.50
N LEU A 24 -3.38 10.57 1.33
CA LEU A 24 -2.73 10.88 0.06
C LEU A 24 -2.88 12.38 -0.35
N HIS A 25 -3.77 13.13 0.31
CA HIS A 25 -3.93 14.58 0.13
C HIS A 25 -3.37 15.40 1.31
N ASP A 26 -2.88 14.74 2.37
CA ASP A 26 -2.36 15.42 3.57
C ASP A 26 -0.86 15.74 3.39
N PRO A 27 -0.45 17.03 3.40
CA PRO A 27 0.95 17.41 3.33
C PRO A 27 1.82 16.80 4.45
N LYS A 28 1.23 16.53 5.62
CA LYS A 28 1.92 15.91 6.75
C LYS A 28 2.35 14.48 6.42
N PHE A 29 1.56 13.73 5.68
CA PHE A 29 1.91 12.38 5.24
C PHE A 29 3.23 12.39 4.46
N TYR A 30 3.34 13.27 3.47
CA TYR A 30 4.56 13.42 2.68
C TYR A 30 5.74 13.95 3.48
N GLN A 31 5.48 14.82 4.46
CA GLN A 31 6.53 15.28 5.35
C GLN A 31 7.13 14.14 6.17
N MET A 32 6.30 13.26 6.72
CA MET A 32 6.76 12.08 7.49
C MET A 32 7.55 11.10 6.61
N ILE A 33 7.20 10.94 5.34
CA ILE A 33 7.99 10.14 4.39
C ILE A 33 9.37 10.78 4.16
N LYS A 34 9.44 12.09 3.92
CA LYS A 34 10.68 12.83 3.68
C LYS A 34 11.63 12.83 4.88
N GLU A 35 11.11 12.69 6.09
CA GLU A 35 11.87 12.61 7.34
C GLU A 35 12.52 11.24 7.59
N GLN A 36 12.20 10.22 6.79
CA GLN A 36 12.89 8.94 6.87
C GLN A 36 14.34 9.10 6.40
N GLU A 37 15.27 8.40 7.05
CA GLU A 37 16.68 8.45 6.68
C GLU A 37 16.92 7.80 5.31
N LYS A 38 16.39 6.60 5.12
CA LYS A 38 16.44 5.82 3.88
C LYS A 38 15.37 4.73 3.89
N PHE A 39 15.12 4.15 2.71
CA PHE A 39 14.41 2.88 2.57
C PHE A 39 15.37 1.83 2.01
N ASP A 40 15.27 0.61 2.53
CA ASP A 40 16.05 -0.50 2.01
C ASP A 40 15.60 -0.84 0.59
N MET A 41 16.51 -1.31 -0.25
CA MET A 41 16.27 -1.65 -1.66
C MET A 41 15.86 -0.45 -2.55
N ALA A 42 15.84 0.77 -2.04
CA ALA A 42 15.57 1.96 -2.83
C ALA A 42 16.88 2.55 -3.40
N ASP A 43 16.85 2.92 -4.68
CA ASP A 43 17.97 3.61 -5.37
C ASP A 43 17.82 5.14 -5.39
N ILE A 44 16.67 5.64 -4.89
CA ILE A 44 16.39 7.06 -4.72
C ILE A 44 16.04 7.39 -3.26
N PRO A 45 16.29 8.62 -2.81
CA PRO A 45 16.06 9.00 -1.42
C PRO A 45 14.56 9.18 -1.10
N PRO A 46 14.17 9.14 0.20
CA PRO A 46 12.77 9.26 0.63
C PRO A 46 12.04 10.51 0.13
N TYR A 47 12.72 11.64 0.00
CA TYR A 47 12.09 12.87 -0.50
C TYR A 47 11.69 12.77 -1.99
N GLU A 48 12.45 12.03 -2.81
CA GLU A 48 12.09 11.76 -4.21
C GLU A 48 10.92 10.79 -4.29
N ILE A 49 10.93 9.74 -3.49
CA ILE A 49 9.79 8.80 -3.41
C ILE A 49 8.51 9.55 -3.02
N ALA A 50 8.59 10.40 -1.99
CA ALA A 50 7.45 11.23 -1.60
C ALA A 50 6.97 12.14 -2.74
N HIS A 51 7.90 12.72 -3.52
CA HIS A 51 7.59 13.56 -4.67
C HIS A 51 6.92 12.75 -5.79
N LEU A 52 7.39 11.55 -6.09
CA LEU A 52 6.79 10.66 -7.09
C LEU A 52 5.36 10.28 -6.70
N ILE A 53 5.14 9.85 -5.44
CA ILE A 53 3.80 9.52 -4.95
C ILE A 53 2.87 10.75 -5.05
N GLN A 54 3.33 11.91 -4.62
CA GLN A 54 2.53 13.14 -4.63
C GLN A 54 2.11 13.59 -6.03
N ASN A 55 2.95 13.35 -7.06
CA ASN A 55 2.76 13.86 -8.42
C ASN A 55 2.30 12.80 -9.42
N THR A 56 2.21 11.53 -9.04
CA THR A 56 1.65 10.49 -9.91
C THR A 56 0.15 10.71 -10.09
N ASP A 57 -0.33 10.56 -11.33
CA ASP A 57 -1.75 10.67 -11.68
C ASP A 57 -2.27 9.28 -12.07
N ILE A 58 -3.04 8.68 -11.16
CA ILE A 58 -3.65 7.35 -11.37
C ILE A 58 -4.92 7.21 -10.52
N THR A 59 -5.92 6.54 -11.07
CA THR A 59 -7.07 6.03 -10.31
C THR A 59 -6.95 4.53 -10.15
N MET A 60 -6.83 4.09 -8.90
CA MET A 60 -6.69 2.67 -8.55
C MET A 60 -8.01 2.11 -8.05
N ARG A 61 -8.38 0.92 -8.50
CA ARG A 61 -9.63 0.25 -8.15
C ARG A 61 -9.37 -0.88 -7.16
N VAL A 62 -10.12 -0.89 -6.06
CA VAL A 62 -10.07 -1.97 -5.08
C VAL A 62 -10.91 -3.16 -5.56
N ILE A 63 -10.28 -4.33 -5.62
CA ILE A 63 -10.88 -5.63 -5.95
C ILE A 63 -10.73 -6.54 -4.74
N MET A 64 -11.80 -7.29 -4.44
CA MET A 64 -11.80 -8.27 -3.36
C MET A 64 -11.46 -9.65 -3.91
N TYR A 65 -10.68 -10.42 -3.15
CA TYR A 65 -10.36 -11.81 -3.46
C TYR A 65 -10.30 -12.68 -2.19
N ILE A 66 -10.14 -13.98 -2.34
CA ILE A 66 -10.03 -14.92 -1.22
C ILE A 66 -8.63 -15.55 -1.22
N ALA A 67 -7.95 -15.48 -0.07
CA ALA A 67 -6.68 -16.15 0.18
C ALA A 67 -6.59 -16.63 1.63
N SER A 68 -5.43 -17.14 2.05
CA SER A 68 -5.15 -17.47 3.45
C SER A 68 -5.42 -16.26 4.35
N PRO A 69 -5.98 -16.45 5.57
CA PRO A 69 -6.22 -15.34 6.51
C PRO A 69 -4.98 -14.51 6.89
N ARG A 70 -3.79 -15.04 6.71
CA ARG A 70 -2.53 -14.35 6.98
C ARG A 70 -2.15 -13.34 5.89
N VAL A 71 -2.66 -13.54 4.68
CA VAL A 71 -2.41 -12.66 3.53
C VAL A 71 -3.38 -11.49 3.55
N HIS A 72 -2.90 -10.26 3.41
CA HIS A 72 -3.72 -9.04 3.48
C HIS A 72 -4.10 -8.50 2.11
N GLY A 73 -3.25 -8.67 1.13
CA GLY A 73 -3.44 -8.26 -0.25
C GLY A 73 -2.32 -8.80 -1.13
N TYR A 74 -2.34 -8.52 -2.42
CA TYR A 74 -1.23 -8.80 -3.32
C TYR A 74 -1.03 -7.67 -4.33
N ASP A 75 0.19 -7.59 -4.86
CA ASP A 75 0.57 -6.69 -5.92
C ASP A 75 0.31 -7.33 -7.29
N ASP A 76 -0.39 -6.60 -8.17
CA ASP A 76 -0.66 -7.04 -9.54
C ASP A 76 0.26 -6.30 -10.52
N GLN A 77 1.43 -6.89 -10.79
CA GLN A 77 2.43 -6.33 -11.69
C GLN A 77 1.93 -6.06 -13.12
N PHE A 78 0.83 -6.72 -13.52
CA PHE A 78 0.26 -6.58 -14.86
C PHE A 78 -0.82 -5.51 -14.93
N ASN A 79 -1.42 -5.16 -13.78
CA ASN A 79 -2.51 -4.21 -13.69
C ASN A 79 -2.27 -3.23 -12.53
N THR A 80 -1.40 -2.27 -12.72
CA THR A 80 -0.99 -1.30 -11.70
C THR A 80 -2.13 -0.41 -11.17
N ASP A 81 -3.27 -0.40 -11.86
CA ASP A 81 -4.49 0.29 -11.44
C ASP A 81 -5.41 -0.57 -10.55
N LEU A 82 -4.99 -1.79 -10.18
CA LEU A 82 -5.77 -2.69 -9.32
C LEU A 82 -5.12 -2.86 -7.95
N ILE A 83 -5.92 -2.75 -6.91
CA ILE A 83 -5.55 -3.09 -5.53
C ILE A 83 -6.36 -4.31 -5.10
N HIS A 84 -5.69 -5.40 -4.79
CA HIS A 84 -6.33 -6.64 -4.37
C HIS A 84 -6.32 -6.75 -2.85
N ILE A 85 -7.52 -6.83 -2.23
CA ILE A 85 -7.70 -6.97 -0.78
C ILE A 85 -8.34 -8.32 -0.48
N ASN A 86 -7.69 -9.12 0.38
CA ASN A 86 -8.20 -10.42 0.79
C ASN A 86 -9.38 -10.28 1.76
N VAL A 87 -10.53 -10.84 1.41
CA VAL A 87 -11.75 -10.81 2.26
C VAL A 87 -11.63 -11.67 3.53
N PHE A 88 -10.76 -12.67 3.53
CA PHE A 88 -10.51 -13.57 4.67
C PHE A 88 -9.33 -13.16 5.56
N ARG A 89 -8.77 -11.98 5.33
CA ARG A 89 -7.64 -11.49 6.15
C ARG A 89 -7.99 -11.47 7.65
N SER A 90 -7.01 -11.81 8.48
CA SER A 90 -7.18 -11.84 9.94
C SER A 90 -7.37 -10.46 10.55
N ASP A 91 -6.88 -9.41 9.91
CA ASP A 91 -7.03 -8.03 10.35
C ASP A 91 -8.03 -7.25 9.47
N TRP A 92 -9.19 -7.01 10.05
CA TRP A 92 -10.25 -6.18 9.47
C TRP A 92 -10.40 -4.82 10.15
N THR A 93 -9.35 -4.30 10.76
CA THR A 93 -9.36 -2.90 11.25
C THR A 93 -9.29 -1.93 10.08
N ILE A 94 -9.87 -0.75 10.23
CA ILE A 94 -9.78 0.31 9.19
C ILE A 94 -8.30 0.66 8.95
N SER A 95 -7.52 0.81 10.02
CA SER A 95 -6.10 1.14 9.91
C SER A 95 -5.29 0.07 9.19
N GLY A 96 -5.58 -1.22 9.43
CA GLY A 96 -4.94 -2.33 8.73
C GLY A 96 -5.31 -2.40 7.24
N ILE A 97 -6.55 -2.09 6.89
CA ILE A 97 -6.96 -2.00 5.49
C ILE A 97 -6.28 -0.79 4.82
N VAL A 98 -6.20 0.36 5.49
CA VAL A 98 -5.47 1.54 4.98
C VAL A 98 -4.00 1.24 4.78
N ASN A 99 -3.35 0.53 5.73
CA ASN A 99 -1.97 0.08 5.58
C ASN A 99 -1.81 -0.69 4.26
N SER A 100 -2.67 -1.69 3.99
CA SER A 100 -2.62 -2.45 2.73
C SER A 100 -2.88 -1.60 1.49
N LEU A 101 -3.85 -0.67 1.54
CA LEU A 101 -4.15 0.23 0.41
C LEU A 101 -2.94 1.11 0.06
N ILE A 102 -2.29 1.69 1.05
CA ILE A 102 -1.10 2.53 0.86
C ILE A 102 0.10 1.69 0.39
N HIS A 103 0.30 0.50 0.96
CA HIS A 103 1.35 -0.42 0.52
C HIS A 103 1.25 -0.71 -0.99
N GLN A 104 0.07 -1.11 -1.45
CA GLN A 104 -0.17 -1.38 -2.88
C GLN A 104 -0.05 -0.12 -3.74
N THR A 105 -0.42 1.04 -3.20
CA THR A 105 -0.24 2.32 -3.90
C THR A 105 1.25 2.62 -4.14
N VAL A 106 2.12 2.34 -3.19
CA VAL A 106 3.57 2.54 -3.36
C VAL A 106 4.13 1.63 -4.44
N HIS A 107 3.71 0.36 -4.51
CA HIS A 107 4.06 -0.55 -5.60
C HIS A 107 3.62 -0.01 -6.95
N ALA A 108 2.37 0.41 -7.07
CA ALA A 108 1.84 0.96 -8.33
C ALA A 108 2.62 2.19 -8.81
N VAL A 109 3.01 3.08 -7.89
CA VAL A 109 3.84 4.25 -8.24
C VAL A 109 5.22 3.81 -8.72
N ASN A 110 5.85 2.83 -8.06
CA ASN A 110 7.13 2.28 -8.52
C ASN A 110 7.01 1.66 -9.92
N ASP A 111 5.94 0.93 -10.19
CA ASP A 111 5.73 0.29 -11.49
C ASP A 111 5.50 1.28 -12.63
N ILE A 112 4.94 2.45 -12.33
CA ILE A 112 4.81 3.55 -13.28
C ILE A 112 6.16 4.21 -13.56
N HIS A 113 6.99 4.37 -12.52
CA HIS A 113 8.28 5.06 -12.59
C HIS A 113 9.45 4.06 -12.69
N LYS A 114 9.51 3.31 -13.80
CA LYS A 114 10.48 2.22 -14.02
C LYS A 114 11.95 2.64 -14.08
N ASP A 115 12.23 3.94 -14.14
CA ASP A 115 13.61 4.48 -14.15
C ASP A 115 14.24 4.52 -12.75
N CYS A 116 13.48 4.21 -11.71
CA CYS A 116 13.93 4.12 -10.33
C CYS A 116 13.31 2.91 -9.63
N ALA A 117 14.01 2.40 -8.60
CA ALA A 117 13.56 1.27 -7.81
C ALA A 117 13.39 1.70 -6.35
N PHE A 118 12.20 1.47 -5.78
CA PHE A 118 11.91 1.67 -4.36
C PHE A 118 10.87 0.69 -3.81
N SER A 119 10.57 -0.36 -4.55
CA SER A 119 9.75 -1.47 -4.11
C SER A 119 10.58 -2.50 -3.31
N HIS A 120 9.96 -3.57 -2.85
CA HIS A 120 10.65 -4.73 -2.29
C HIS A 120 10.66 -5.88 -3.31
N GLY A 121 11.62 -6.81 -3.14
CA GLY A 121 11.64 -8.03 -3.94
C GLY A 121 10.49 -8.96 -3.58
N TYR A 122 10.19 -9.90 -4.48
CA TYR A 122 9.25 -10.98 -4.24
C TYR A 122 9.88 -12.05 -3.36
N GLY A 123 9.12 -12.55 -2.41
CA GLY A 123 9.52 -13.62 -1.50
C GLY A 123 9.44 -13.24 -0.01
N GLU A 124 9.28 -14.25 0.84
CA GLU A 124 9.23 -14.08 2.29
C GLU A 124 10.61 -13.69 2.83
N GLY A 125 10.69 -12.61 3.62
CA GLY A 125 11.92 -12.23 4.32
C GLY A 125 11.69 -11.16 5.38
N GLU A 126 12.22 -11.38 6.58
CA GLU A 126 12.18 -10.44 7.71
C GLU A 126 12.83 -9.08 7.39
N TRP A 127 13.63 -8.99 6.34
CA TRP A 127 14.41 -7.82 5.94
C TRP A 127 13.67 -6.83 5.02
N GLN A 128 12.39 -7.08 4.72
CA GLN A 128 11.58 -6.19 3.89
C GLN A 128 10.88 -5.06 4.67
N GLU A 129 10.87 -5.13 5.99
CA GLU A 129 10.13 -4.21 6.87
C GLU A 129 10.52 -2.74 6.72
N ASN A 130 11.78 -2.46 6.31
CA ASN A 130 12.25 -1.11 6.09
C ASN A 130 12.23 -0.66 4.61
N THR A 131 11.59 -1.42 3.74
CA THR A 131 11.38 -1.00 2.34
C THR A 131 10.28 0.06 2.26
N ALA A 132 10.27 0.83 1.17
CA ALA A 132 9.32 1.93 1.04
C ALA A 132 7.85 1.50 1.14
N PRO A 133 7.36 0.41 0.50
CA PRO A 133 5.97 -0.01 0.64
C PRO A 133 5.57 -0.27 2.09
N TYR A 134 6.37 -1.01 2.86
CA TYR A 134 6.06 -1.33 4.26
C TYR A 134 6.15 -0.10 5.18
N ARG A 135 7.21 0.69 5.06
CA ARG A 135 7.40 1.86 5.94
C ARG A 135 6.40 2.98 5.66
N ILE A 136 6.09 3.25 4.40
CA ILE A 136 5.12 4.29 4.03
C ILE A 136 3.71 3.86 4.46
N ALA A 137 3.37 2.57 4.32
CA ALA A 137 2.12 2.03 4.83
C ALA A 137 2.02 2.12 6.37
N ALA A 138 3.11 1.84 7.08
CA ALA A 138 3.18 2.01 8.53
C ALA A 138 3.02 3.48 8.96
N ILE A 139 3.60 4.43 8.24
CA ILE A 139 3.39 5.87 8.48
C ILE A 139 1.90 6.24 8.34
N ALA A 140 1.21 5.72 7.32
CA ALA A 140 -0.22 5.94 7.14
C ALA A 140 -1.03 5.41 8.32
N GLU A 141 -0.73 4.20 8.80
CA GLU A 141 -1.37 3.60 9.96
C GLU A 141 -1.09 4.40 11.25
N GLU A 142 0.15 4.88 11.43
CA GLU A 142 0.53 5.72 12.56
C GLU A 142 -0.24 7.03 12.59
N MET A 143 -0.41 7.68 11.45
CA MET A 143 -1.19 8.92 11.34
C MET A 143 -2.66 8.72 11.73
N LEU A 144 -3.24 7.56 11.45
CA LEU A 144 -4.63 7.25 11.80
C LEU A 144 -4.82 6.86 13.26
N THR A 145 -3.85 6.16 13.84
CA THR A 145 -4.00 5.56 15.17
C THR A 145 -3.28 6.31 16.28
N GLY A 146 -2.31 7.15 15.94
CA GLY A 146 -1.40 7.78 16.90
C GLY A 146 -0.42 6.80 17.55
N LYS A 147 -0.28 5.57 17.03
CA LYS A 147 0.62 4.52 17.50
C LYS A 147 1.55 4.11 16.38
N PRO A 148 2.76 3.57 16.68
CA PRO A 148 3.64 3.05 15.63
C PRO A 148 2.89 2.13 14.68
N GLY A 149 3.02 2.37 13.38
CA GLY A 149 2.39 1.56 12.36
C GLY A 149 3.12 0.22 12.18
N ARG A 150 2.41 -0.76 11.65
CA ARG A 150 2.92 -2.13 11.46
C ARG A 150 3.64 -2.27 10.13
N THR A 151 4.76 -2.98 10.14
CA THR A 151 5.56 -3.35 8.98
C THR A 151 5.59 -4.86 8.72
N ASP A 152 4.86 -5.63 9.54
CA ASP A 152 4.83 -7.10 9.49
C ASP A 152 3.60 -7.66 8.76
N MET A 153 2.87 -6.82 8.03
CA MET A 153 1.69 -7.25 7.29
C MET A 153 2.09 -7.99 6.01
N ILE A 154 1.69 -9.25 5.90
CA ILE A 154 2.04 -10.11 4.76
C ILE A 154 1.23 -9.70 3.53
N HIS A 155 1.93 -9.31 2.49
CA HIS A 155 1.41 -9.13 1.13
C HIS A 155 2.06 -10.18 0.25
N ASP A 156 1.25 -11.05 -0.35
CA ASP A 156 1.71 -12.16 -1.15
C ASP A 156 1.85 -11.75 -2.63
N ASP A 157 2.70 -12.48 -3.34
CA ASP A 157 2.68 -12.48 -4.80
C ASP A 157 1.36 -13.08 -5.28
N ALA A 158 0.98 -12.82 -6.53
CA ALA A 158 -0.30 -13.21 -7.11
C ALA A 158 -0.77 -14.61 -6.64
N PRO A 159 -1.99 -14.76 -6.13
CA PRO A 159 -2.46 -16.02 -5.58
C PRO A 159 -2.49 -17.11 -6.64
N GLU A 160 -2.08 -18.33 -6.27
CA GLU A 160 -2.34 -19.53 -7.07
C GLU A 160 -3.86 -19.85 -7.19
N SER A 161 -4.73 -19.02 -6.63
CA SER A 161 -6.13 -19.32 -6.45
C SER A 161 -7.08 -18.22 -6.92
N LEU A 162 -7.97 -18.65 -7.80
CA LEU A 162 -9.37 -18.28 -7.97
C LEU A 162 -9.73 -16.81 -7.68
N ALA A 163 -9.71 -15.97 -8.73
CA ALA A 163 -10.60 -14.84 -8.79
C ALA A 163 -12.05 -15.33 -8.56
N ILE A 164 -12.76 -14.69 -7.65
CA ILE A 164 -14.21 -14.85 -7.57
C ILE A 164 -14.78 -13.85 -8.57
N ASP A 165 -15.34 -14.37 -9.66
CA ASP A 165 -16.12 -13.59 -10.62
C ASP A 165 -17.40 -13.04 -9.99
#